data_ec5ff1e1d6195132ba040b8efb880f79
#
_entry.id   ec5ff1e1d6195132ba040b8efb880f79
#
_cell.length_a   1.000
_cell.length_b   1.000
_cell.length_c   1.000
_cell.angle_alpha   90.00
_cell.angle_beta   90.00
_cell.angle_gamma   90.00
#
_symmetry.space_group_name_H-M   'P 1'
#
loop_
_entity.id
_entity.type
_entity.pdbx_description
1 polymer ?
#
loop_
_entity_poly.entity_id
_entity_poly.type
_entity_poly.pdbx_seq_one_letter_code
_entity_poly.pdbx_strand_id
1 'polypeptide(L)'
;MLQQTRVTTMLPYFENWMNQFPDFEILANASEAKILKAWEGLGYYSRAKNLHKLAKIIQNWTEPQKSLDEWKKLPGVGPYIAAAVTSISLYQKNAVCDGNVVRVLARLFSLPETFKDGATAQKKLLPMAEELICSQRPGDFNQAMMELGATICHRQSPLCTICPVLTLCKSGKEGDCTHYPKILPKKKKKEKINRFWIEEDEKLLLHTSSSGRMAGIYELPSILPGNKAWTDKDLIVLGLRKRTIGMTDYEEKIIFPKNLSLSSSVVPEGYTWVPWSEIHSITLSGPHRKWIQELKDLTPSPVKMDLRKNRNQGTK
;
A
#
# COMPACT_ATOMS: atom_id res chain seq x y z
N MET A 1 -6.93 -5.46 -6.16
CA MET A 1 -5.99 -5.79 -5.08
C MET A 1 -4.56 -6.05 -5.58
N LEU A 2 -4.33 -6.63 -6.71
CA LEU A 2 -2.99 -6.97 -7.25
C LEU A 2 -2.12 -5.78 -7.70
N GLN A 3 -2.65 -4.57 -7.74
CA GLN A 3 -1.83 -3.39 -8.02
C GLN A 3 -0.74 -3.20 -6.97
N GLN A 4 0.54 -3.40 -7.37
CA GLN A 4 1.71 -3.28 -6.48
C GLN A 4 1.66 -4.18 -5.22
N THR A 5 0.90 -5.26 -5.26
CA THR A 5 0.82 -6.27 -4.19
C THR A 5 1.09 -7.65 -4.79
N ARG A 6 1.91 -8.45 -4.13
CA ARG A 6 2.21 -9.83 -4.59
C ARG A 6 0.98 -10.72 -4.42
N VAL A 7 0.80 -11.68 -5.32
CA VAL A 7 -0.33 -12.64 -5.28
C VAL A 7 -0.41 -13.34 -3.93
N THR A 8 0.70 -13.90 -3.44
CA THR A 8 0.75 -14.61 -2.15
C THR A 8 0.34 -13.75 -0.95
N THR A 9 0.62 -12.46 -0.99
CA THR A 9 0.17 -11.51 0.04
C THR A 9 -1.31 -11.20 -0.10
N MET A 10 -1.81 -11.12 -1.33
CA MET A 10 -3.17 -10.68 -1.63
C MET A 10 -4.23 -11.77 -1.37
N LEU A 11 -3.92 -13.03 -1.62
CA LEU A 11 -4.88 -14.14 -1.56
C LEU A 11 -5.73 -14.18 -0.27
N PRO A 12 -5.15 -14.19 0.94
CA PRO A 12 -5.93 -14.21 2.17
C PRO A 12 -6.82 -12.96 2.35
N TYR A 13 -6.37 -11.80 1.83
CA TYR A 13 -7.18 -10.58 1.83
C TYR A 13 -8.33 -10.64 0.83
N PHE A 14 -8.11 -11.27 -0.32
CA PHE A 14 -9.13 -11.45 -1.34
C PHE A 14 -10.26 -12.36 -0.85
N GLU A 15 -9.92 -13.49 -0.25
CA GLU A 15 -10.88 -14.42 0.34
C GLU A 15 -11.73 -13.73 1.43
N ASN A 16 -11.07 -13.06 2.37
CA ASN A 16 -11.77 -12.30 3.42
C ASN A 16 -12.65 -11.17 2.83
N TRP A 17 -12.17 -10.51 1.77
CA TRP A 17 -12.92 -9.47 1.07
C TRP A 17 -14.18 -10.02 0.42
N MET A 18 -14.08 -11.13 -0.32
CA MET A 18 -15.22 -11.76 -0.99
C MET A 18 -16.25 -12.29 0.00
N ASN A 19 -15.82 -12.75 1.16
CA ASN A 19 -16.73 -13.15 2.24
C ASN A 19 -17.51 -11.96 2.82
N GLN A 20 -16.91 -10.78 2.89
CA GLN A 20 -17.53 -9.58 3.46
C GLN A 20 -18.30 -8.75 2.42
N PHE A 21 -17.85 -8.76 1.17
CA PHE A 21 -18.35 -7.95 0.07
C PHE A 21 -18.45 -8.81 -1.21
N PRO A 22 -19.37 -9.77 -1.26
CA PRO A 22 -19.49 -10.72 -2.38
C PRO A 22 -19.91 -10.07 -3.70
N ASP A 23 -20.57 -8.91 -3.63
CA ASP A 23 -21.04 -8.17 -4.80
C ASP A 23 -20.85 -6.65 -4.64
N PHE A 24 -21.17 -5.92 -5.71
CA PHE A 24 -21.03 -4.46 -5.73
C PHE A 24 -22.08 -3.73 -4.90
N GLU A 25 -23.26 -4.31 -4.70
CA GLU A 25 -24.34 -3.72 -3.89
C GLU A 25 -23.94 -3.69 -2.42
N ILE A 26 -23.52 -4.82 -1.88
CA ILE A 26 -23.04 -4.92 -0.50
C ILE A 26 -21.80 -4.02 -0.28
N LEU A 27 -20.88 -4.00 -1.25
CA LEU A 27 -19.72 -3.14 -1.17
C LEU A 27 -20.09 -1.65 -1.21
N ALA A 28 -21.02 -1.24 -2.06
CA ALA A 28 -21.46 0.14 -2.19
C ALA A 28 -22.13 0.68 -0.92
N ASN A 29 -22.89 -0.19 -0.25
CA ASN A 29 -23.66 0.13 0.98
C ASN A 29 -22.83 0.00 2.26
N ALA A 30 -21.60 -0.55 2.18
CA ALA A 30 -20.72 -0.67 3.34
C ALA A 30 -20.19 0.69 3.80
N SER A 31 -19.92 0.84 5.12
CA SER A 31 -19.25 2.03 5.63
C SER A 31 -17.78 2.08 5.18
N GLU A 32 -17.25 3.28 4.95
CA GLU A 32 -15.83 3.45 4.59
C GLU A 32 -14.91 2.83 5.66
N ALA A 33 -15.25 2.94 6.93
CA ALA A 33 -14.50 2.35 8.04
C ALA A 33 -14.40 0.81 7.90
N LYS A 34 -15.50 0.12 7.59
CA LYS A 34 -15.52 -1.34 7.37
C LYS A 34 -14.64 -1.73 6.18
N ILE A 35 -14.72 -0.97 5.09
CA ILE A 35 -13.92 -1.19 3.88
C ILE A 35 -12.42 -1.01 4.15
N LEU A 36 -12.04 0.09 4.83
CA LEU A 36 -10.65 0.36 5.20
C LEU A 36 -10.12 -0.71 6.15
N LYS A 37 -10.95 -1.18 7.09
CA LYS A 37 -10.57 -2.25 8.01
C LYS A 37 -10.32 -3.56 7.29
N ALA A 38 -11.15 -3.96 6.36
CA ALA A 38 -10.95 -5.16 5.54
C ALA A 38 -9.71 -5.07 4.63
N TRP A 39 -9.26 -3.84 4.31
CA TRP A 39 -8.06 -3.57 3.50
C TRP A 39 -6.79 -3.38 4.32
N GLU A 40 -6.88 -3.35 5.65
CA GLU A 40 -5.76 -3.06 6.54
C GLU A 40 -4.60 -4.02 6.32
N GLY A 41 -3.40 -3.45 6.10
CA GLY A 41 -2.17 -4.23 5.81
C GLY A 41 -1.77 -4.30 4.34
N LEU A 42 -2.70 -4.16 3.38
CA LEU A 42 -2.37 -4.14 1.95
C LEU A 42 -1.69 -2.84 1.49
N GLY A 43 -1.81 -1.76 2.27
CA GLY A 43 -1.31 -0.44 1.89
C GLY A 43 -2.06 0.20 0.72
N TYR A 44 -1.63 1.42 0.32
CA TYR A 44 -2.27 2.15 -0.78
C TYR A 44 -3.81 2.20 -0.65
N TYR A 45 -4.30 2.64 0.49
CA TYR A 45 -5.73 2.66 0.86
C TYR A 45 -6.63 3.44 -0.11
N SER A 46 -6.06 4.33 -0.93
CA SER A 46 -6.79 4.98 -2.02
C SER A 46 -7.40 3.97 -2.99
N ARG A 47 -6.83 2.76 -3.13
CA ARG A 47 -7.39 1.69 -3.95
C ARG A 47 -8.73 1.19 -3.38
N ALA A 48 -8.79 0.96 -2.07
CA ALA A 48 -10.03 0.56 -1.39
C ALA A 48 -11.10 1.63 -1.50
N LYS A 49 -10.73 2.91 -1.27
CA LYS A 49 -11.66 4.04 -1.42
C LYS A 49 -12.17 4.20 -2.84
N ASN A 50 -11.28 4.05 -3.83
CA ASN A 50 -11.67 4.11 -5.23
C ASN A 50 -12.57 2.93 -5.62
N LEU A 51 -12.28 1.72 -5.13
CA LEU A 51 -13.12 0.54 -5.35
C LEU A 51 -14.52 0.73 -4.74
N HIS A 52 -14.61 1.34 -3.55
CA HIS A 52 -15.90 1.69 -2.95
C HIS A 52 -16.69 2.71 -3.79
N LYS A 53 -16.00 3.77 -4.26
CA LYS A 53 -16.62 4.76 -5.16
C LYS A 53 -17.07 4.12 -6.48
N LEU A 54 -16.27 3.22 -7.01
CA LEU A 54 -16.58 2.44 -8.22
C LEU A 54 -17.82 1.58 -7.99
N ALA A 55 -17.91 0.87 -6.87
CA ALA A 55 -19.06 0.03 -6.52
C ALA A 55 -20.36 0.83 -6.49
N LYS A 56 -20.34 2.06 -5.92
CA LYS A 56 -21.51 2.96 -5.92
C LYS A 56 -22.01 3.37 -7.31
N ILE A 57 -21.14 3.34 -8.29
CA ILE A 57 -21.52 3.62 -9.70
C ILE A 57 -22.02 2.34 -10.36
N ILE A 58 -21.27 1.24 -10.22
CA ILE A 58 -21.52 -0.02 -10.92
C ILE A 58 -22.79 -0.72 -10.43
N GLN A 59 -23.15 -0.61 -9.12
CA GLN A 59 -24.36 -1.24 -8.59
C GLN A 59 -25.66 -0.89 -9.36
N ASN A 60 -25.66 0.26 -10.05
CA ASN A 60 -26.80 0.72 -10.84
C ASN A 60 -26.72 0.35 -12.33
N TRP A 61 -25.68 -0.39 -12.72
CA TRP A 61 -25.55 -0.81 -14.11
C TRP A 61 -26.40 -2.05 -14.40
N THR A 62 -27.14 -1.99 -15.47
CA THR A 62 -27.84 -3.16 -16.03
C THR A 62 -26.89 -4.02 -16.87
N GLU A 63 -25.93 -3.39 -17.54
CA GLU A 63 -24.88 -4.03 -18.32
C GLU A 63 -23.53 -3.34 -18.11
N PRO A 64 -22.39 -4.07 -18.21
CA PRO A 64 -21.07 -3.48 -18.17
C PRO A 64 -20.84 -2.49 -19.31
N GLN A 65 -20.13 -1.40 -19.02
CA GLN A 65 -19.69 -0.47 -20.05
C GLN A 65 -18.79 -1.18 -21.08
N LYS A 66 -19.02 -0.92 -22.37
CA LYS A 66 -18.37 -1.67 -23.45
C LYS A 66 -17.07 -1.04 -23.95
N SER A 67 -16.84 0.27 -23.71
CA SER A 67 -15.65 0.92 -24.24
C SER A 67 -14.55 1.13 -23.21
N LEU A 68 -13.29 1.03 -23.67
CA LEU A 68 -12.10 1.31 -22.88
C LEU A 68 -12.15 2.73 -22.28
N ASP A 69 -12.66 3.72 -23.04
CA ASP A 69 -12.68 5.11 -22.59
C ASP A 69 -13.74 5.37 -21.53
N GLU A 70 -14.84 4.62 -21.54
CA GLU A 70 -15.84 4.67 -20.47
C GLU A 70 -15.27 4.12 -19.15
N TRP A 71 -14.56 2.99 -19.22
CA TRP A 71 -13.86 2.46 -18.04
C TRP A 71 -12.85 3.42 -17.44
N LYS A 72 -12.07 4.14 -18.28
CA LYS A 72 -11.10 5.14 -17.83
C LYS A 72 -11.70 6.32 -17.05
N LYS A 73 -12.99 6.60 -17.21
CA LYS A 73 -13.70 7.67 -16.48
C LYS A 73 -14.04 7.30 -15.04
N LEU A 74 -13.94 6.01 -14.70
CA LEU A 74 -14.35 5.50 -13.39
C LEU A 74 -13.29 5.76 -12.32
N PRO A 75 -13.70 5.92 -11.03
CA PRO A 75 -12.80 6.14 -9.92
C PRO A 75 -11.73 5.05 -9.82
N GLY A 76 -10.46 5.44 -9.84
CA GLY A 76 -9.33 4.54 -9.69
C GLY A 76 -9.03 3.66 -10.90
N VAL A 77 -9.75 3.81 -12.01
CA VAL A 77 -9.54 3.05 -13.23
C VAL A 77 -8.66 3.87 -14.19
N GLY A 78 -7.37 3.58 -14.16
CA GLY A 78 -6.44 4.12 -15.17
C GLY A 78 -6.39 3.28 -16.44
N PRO A 79 -5.57 3.70 -17.45
CA PRO A 79 -5.45 2.98 -18.73
C PRO A 79 -5.14 1.49 -18.57
N TYR A 80 -4.25 1.14 -17.66
CA TYR A 80 -3.90 -0.25 -17.34
C TYR A 80 -5.11 -1.08 -16.86
N ILE A 81 -5.88 -0.56 -15.88
CA ILE A 81 -7.03 -1.30 -15.33
C ILE A 81 -8.13 -1.40 -16.35
N ALA A 82 -8.40 -0.31 -17.09
CA ALA A 82 -9.37 -0.32 -18.17
C ALA A 82 -9.04 -1.39 -19.23
N ALA A 83 -7.79 -1.45 -19.69
CA ALA A 83 -7.33 -2.46 -20.63
C ALA A 83 -7.44 -3.89 -20.07
N ALA A 84 -7.06 -4.10 -18.80
CA ALA A 84 -7.17 -5.39 -18.15
C ALA A 84 -8.63 -5.86 -18.05
N VAL A 85 -9.53 -5.02 -17.53
CA VAL A 85 -10.95 -5.36 -17.41
C VAL A 85 -11.58 -5.64 -18.77
N THR A 86 -11.37 -4.75 -19.74
CA THR A 86 -11.99 -4.90 -21.06
C THR A 86 -11.46 -6.08 -21.86
N SER A 87 -10.17 -6.41 -21.69
CA SER A 87 -9.60 -7.59 -22.39
C SER A 87 -9.95 -8.91 -21.70
N ILE A 88 -9.94 -8.96 -20.37
CA ILE A 88 -10.15 -10.20 -19.61
C ILE A 88 -11.65 -10.54 -19.51
N SER A 89 -12.48 -9.53 -19.19
CA SER A 89 -13.91 -9.76 -18.93
C SER A 89 -14.81 -9.50 -20.15
N LEU A 90 -14.37 -8.66 -21.09
CA LEU A 90 -15.17 -8.26 -22.27
C LEU A 90 -14.52 -8.70 -23.59
N TYR A 91 -13.43 -9.46 -23.55
CA TYR A 91 -12.75 -10.04 -24.71
C TYR A 91 -12.29 -9.02 -25.76
N GLN A 92 -12.10 -7.75 -25.36
CA GLN A 92 -11.67 -6.70 -26.27
C GLN A 92 -10.16 -6.72 -26.50
N LYS A 93 -9.72 -6.40 -27.69
CA LYS A 93 -8.31 -6.33 -28.07
C LYS A 93 -7.65 -5.06 -27.50
N ASN A 94 -7.49 -4.99 -26.19
CA ASN A 94 -6.84 -3.91 -25.48
C ASN A 94 -5.60 -4.45 -24.77
N ALA A 95 -4.40 -3.97 -25.14
CA ALA A 95 -3.17 -4.45 -24.57
C ALA A 95 -2.91 -3.87 -23.18
N VAL A 96 -2.37 -4.69 -22.29
CA VAL A 96 -1.85 -4.29 -20.98
C VAL A 96 -0.34 -4.10 -21.08
N CYS A 97 0.16 -2.99 -20.53
CA CYS A 97 1.59 -2.75 -20.44
C CYS A 97 1.96 -2.26 -19.03
N ASP A 98 2.01 -3.19 -18.06
CA ASP A 98 2.47 -2.92 -16.70
C ASP A 98 4.01 -3.06 -16.57
N GLY A 99 4.55 -2.92 -15.36
CA GLY A 99 5.98 -3.08 -15.14
C GLY A 99 6.52 -4.49 -15.44
N ASN A 100 5.68 -5.52 -15.40
CA ASN A 100 6.05 -6.89 -15.79
C ASN A 100 6.15 -6.98 -17.31
N VAL A 101 5.14 -6.52 -18.01
CA VAL A 101 5.10 -6.50 -19.49
C VAL A 101 6.22 -5.63 -20.07
N VAL A 102 6.46 -4.44 -19.50
CA VAL A 102 7.64 -3.60 -19.87
C VAL A 102 8.93 -4.38 -19.78
N ARG A 103 9.14 -5.12 -18.70
CA ARG A 103 10.36 -5.90 -18.50
C ARG A 103 10.48 -7.05 -19.49
N VAL A 104 9.38 -7.77 -19.72
CA VAL A 104 9.34 -8.87 -20.69
C VAL A 104 9.63 -8.35 -22.10
N LEU A 105 8.96 -7.32 -22.56
CA LEU A 105 9.14 -6.73 -23.89
C LEU A 105 10.57 -6.19 -24.07
N ALA A 106 11.07 -5.43 -23.09
CA ALA A 106 12.41 -4.85 -23.15
C ALA A 106 13.49 -5.93 -23.29
N ARG A 107 13.33 -7.08 -22.64
CA ARG A 107 14.25 -8.24 -22.71
C ARG A 107 14.07 -9.06 -23.98
N LEU A 108 12.80 -9.32 -24.35
CA LEU A 108 12.48 -10.09 -25.54
C LEU A 108 13.15 -9.51 -26.78
N PHE A 109 13.16 -8.17 -26.89
CA PHE A 109 13.69 -7.44 -28.02
C PHE A 109 15.05 -6.78 -27.78
N SER A 110 15.68 -6.95 -26.59
CA SER A 110 16.93 -6.29 -26.19
C SER A 110 16.90 -4.77 -26.44
N LEU A 111 15.86 -4.09 -25.98
CA LEU A 111 15.61 -2.67 -26.29
C LEU A 111 16.73 -1.78 -25.72
N PRO A 112 17.51 -1.09 -26.57
CA PRO A 112 18.65 -0.31 -26.12
C PRO A 112 18.27 0.99 -25.45
N GLU A 113 17.02 1.41 -25.56
CA GLU A 113 16.52 2.68 -25.06
C GLU A 113 16.58 2.80 -23.54
N THR A 114 16.98 3.98 -23.06
CA THR A 114 16.95 4.32 -21.65
C THR A 114 15.71 5.16 -21.34
N PHE A 115 14.86 4.67 -20.45
CA PHE A 115 13.63 5.35 -20.06
C PHE A 115 13.85 6.22 -18.81
N LYS A 116 13.24 7.41 -18.82
CA LYS A 116 13.26 8.33 -17.66
C LYS A 116 12.68 7.67 -16.40
N ASP A 117 11.62 6.90 -16.56
CA ASP A 117 10.95 6.17 -15.47
C ASP A 117 10.03 5.07 -16.02
N GLY A 118 9.46 4.26 -15.11
CA GLY A 118 8.56 3.18 -15.48
C GLY A 118 7.31 3.61 -16.21
N ALA A 119 6.73 4.77 -15.89
CA ALA A 119 5.55 5.28 -16.57
C ALA A 119 5.86 5.67 -18.04
N THR A 120 7.03 6.29 -18.26
CA THR A 120 7.52 6.58 -19.62
C THR A 120 7.74 5.28 -20.40
N ALA A 121 8.33 4.26 -19.78
CA ALA A 121 8.53 2.96 -20.41
C ALA A 121 7.21 2.29 -20.78
N GLN A 122 6.23 2.29 -19.88
CA GLN A 122 4.88 1.77 -20.14
C GLN A 122 4.23 2.45 -21.34
N LYS A 123 4.24 3.80 -21.38
CA LYS A 123 3.65 4.57 -22.46
C LYS A 123 4.33 4.28 -23.82
N LYS A 124 5.66 4.16 -23.83
CA LYS A 124 6.42 3.92 -25.06
C LYS A 124 6.31 2.48 -25.59
N LEU A 125 6.16 1.50 -24.69
CA LEU A 125 6.08 0.09 -25.07
C LEU A 125 4.64 -0.40 -25.27
N LEU A 126 3.62 0.40 -24.90
CA LEU A 126 2.24 0.04 -25.13
C LEU A 126 1.93 -0.26 -26.61
N PRO A 127 2.35 0.55 -27.63
CA PRO A 127 2.11 0.20 -29.03
C PRO A 127 2.67 -1.16 -29.43
N MET A 128 3.85 -1.53 -28.93
CA MET A 128 4.43 -2.86 -29.17
C MET A 128 3.57 -3.96 -28.55
N ALA A 129 3.01 -3.75 -27.36
CA ALA A 129 2.10 -4.70 -26.74
C ALA A 129 0.78 -4.81 -27.56
N GLU A 130 0.29 -3.70 -28.14
CA GLU A 130 -0.89 -3.65 -29.00
C GLU A 130 -0.69 -4.41 -30.32
N GLU A 131 0.50 -4.42 -30.89
CA GLU A 131 0.84 -5.20 -32.08
C GLU A 131 0.87 -6.70 -31.78
N LEU A 132 1.37 -7.08 -30.60
CA LEU A 132 1.58 -8.48 -30.22
C LEU A 132 0.31 -9.16 -29.68
N ILE A 133 -0.67 -8.41 -29.20
CA ILE A 133 -1.84 -8.99 -28.53
C ILE A 133 -2.64 -9.93 -29.44
N CYS A 134 -2.96 -11.11 -28.95
CA CYS A 134 -3.79 -12.09 -29.62
C CYS A 134 -5.24 -11.59 -29.77
N SER A 135 -5.75 -11.55 -30.99
CA SER A 135 -7.10 -11.05 -31.25
C SER A 135 -8.19 -11.99 -30.78
N GLN A 136 -7.96 -13.32 -30.78
CA GLN A 136 -8.92 -14.33 -30.35
C GLN A 136 -8.99 -14.46 -28.82
N ARG A 137 -7.87 -14.28 -28.14
CA ARG A 137 -7.73 -14.48 -26.69
C ARG A 137 -6.94 -13.33 -26.04
N PRO A 138 -7.43 -12.09 -26.12
CA PRO A 138 -6.67 -10.92 -25.66
C PRO A 138 -6.44 -10.93 -24.16
N GLY A 139 -7.43 -11.36 -23.37
CA GLY A 139 -7.31 -11.46 -21.92
C GLY A 139 -6.27 -12.47 -21.47
N ASP A 140 -6.26 -13.64 -22.11
CA ASP A 140 -5.27 -14.70 -21.79
C ASP A 140 -3.86 -14.25 -22.17
N PHE A 141 -3.69 -13.59 -23.32
CA PHE A 141 -2.40 -13.03 -23.73
C PHE A 141 -1.88 -12.03 -22.69
N ASN A 142 -2.73 -11.10 -22.27
CA ASN A 142 -2.36 -10.11 -21.26
C ASN A 142 -1.99 -10.76 -19.93
N GLN A 143 -2.77 -11.74 -19.47
CA GLN A 143 -2.47 -12.50 -18.24
C GLN A 143 -1.16 -13.26 -18.36
N ALA A 144 -0.93 -13.96 -19.47
CA ALA A 144 0.32 -14.71 -19.71
C ALA A 144 1.54 -13.79 -19.69
N MET A 145 1.48 -12.62 -20.31
CA MET A 145 2.58 -11.64 -20.31
C MET A 145 2.87 -11.09 -18.91
N MET A 146 1.83 -10.78 -18.12
CA MET A 146 1.99 -10.33 -16.74
C MET A 146 2.55 -11.44 -15.86
N GLU A 147 2.04 -12.65 -15.99
CA GLU A 147 2.46 -13.83 -15.22
C GLU A 147 3.88 -14.25 -15.54
N LEU A 148 4.26 -14.28 -16.81
CA LEU A 148 5.64 -14.51 -17.24
C LEU A 148 6.61 -13.53 -16.55
N GLY A 149 6.24 -12.24 -16.49
CA GLY A 149 7.01 -11.26 -15.75
C GLY A 149 7.05 -11.49 -14.25
N ALA A 150 5.94 -11.91 -13.65
CA ALA A 150 5.83 -12.10 -12.21
C ALA A 150 6.52 -13.37 -11.70
N THR A 151 6.49 -14.47 -12.48
CA THR A 151 6.88 -15.80 -12.02
C THR A 151 8.20 -16.32 -12.60
N ILE A 152 8.58 -15.89 -13.79
CA ILE A 152 9.76 -16.40 -14.53
C ILE A 152 10.76 -15.28 -14.83
N CYS A 153 10.32 -14.23 -15.52
CA CYS A 153 11.18 -13.14 -15.95
C CYS A 153 11.39 -12.13 -14.82
N HIS A 154 11.95 -12.57 -13.69
CA HIS A 154 12.18 -11.71 -12.50
C HIS A 154 13.13 -10.55 -12.80
N ARG A 155 13.00 -9.47 -12.03
CA ARG A 155 13.86 -8.28 -12.18
C ARG A 155 15.34 -8.63 -11.98
N GLN A 156 15.63 -9.38 -10.92
CA GLN A 156 16.96 -9.95 -10.63
C GLN A 156 16.81 -11.46 -10.74
N SER A 157 17.83 -12.13 -11.23
CA SER A 157 17.85 -13.60 -11.36
C SER A 157 16.64 -14.18 -12.12
N PRO A 158 16.41 -13.80 -13.40
CA PRO A 158 15.35 -14.39 -14.21
C PRO A 158 15.61 -15.87 -14.44
N LEU A 159 14.54 -16.69 -14.46
CA LEU A 159 14.59 -18.14 -14.63
C LEU A 159 14.59 -18.49 -16.14
N CYS A 160 15.61 -18.04 -16.88
CA CYS A 160 15.66 -18.15 -18.33
C CYS A 160 15.65 -19.61 -18.83
N THR A 161 16.25 -20.54 -18.09
CA THR A 161 16.34 -21.98 -18.47
C THR A 161 14.97 -22.64 -18.55
N ILE A 162 13.97 -22.19 -17.83
CA ILE A 162 12.60 -22.72 -17.88
C ILE A 162 11.62 -21.78 -18.58
N CYS A 163 12.13 -20.70 -19.20
CA CYS A 163 11.28 -19.69 -19.84
C CYS A 163 10.68 -20.23 -21.15
N PRO A 164 9.34 -20.25 -21.31
CA PRO A 164 8.69 -20.79 -22.50
C PRO A 164 8.96 -19.98 -23.77
N VAL A 165 9.43 -18.74 -23.63
CA VAL A 165 9.75 -17.87 -24.78
C VAL A 165 11.26 -17.63 -24.94
N LEU A 166 12.12 -18.46 -24.33
CA LEU A 166 13.58 -18.31 -24.42
C LEU A 166 14.07 -18.31 -25.87
N THR A 167 13.52 -19.18 -26.71
CA THR A 167 13.89 -19.29 -28.12
C THR A 167 13.61 -18.03 -28.94
N LEU A 168 12.71 -17.16 -28.47
CA LEU A 168 12.36 -15.87 -29.08
C LEU A 168 13.08 -14.70 -28.41
N CYS A 169 13.62 -14.90 -27.20
CA CYS A 169 14.17 -13.83 -26.37
C CYS A 169 15.62 -13.49 -26.77
N LYS A 170 15.84 -12.29 -27.29
CA LYS A 170 17.19 -11.82 -27.64
C LYS A 170 18.10 -11.76 -26.41
N SER A 171 17.73 -11.02 -25.37
CA SER A 171 18.59 -10.88 -24.19
C SER A 171 18.77 -12.19 -23.41
N GLY A 172 17.81 -13.12 -23.51
CA GLY A 172 17.94 -14.45 -22.92
C GLY A 172 19.01 -15.31 -23.61
N LYS A 173 19.10 -15.22 -24.93
CA LYS A 173 20.14 -15.89 -25.74
C LYS A 173 21.52 -15.26 -25.55
N GLU A 174 21.57 -13.95 -25.38
CA GLU A 174 22.80 -13.18 -25.18
C GLU A 174 23.33 -13.29 -23.73
N GLY A 175 22.53 -13.81 -22.79
CA GLY A 175 22.91 -13.91 -21.38
C GLY A 175 22.82 -12.60 -20.60
N ASP A 176 22.19 -11.56 -21.17
CA ASP A 176 22.22 -10.18 -20.68
C ASP A 176 20.86 -9.63 -20.25
N CYS A 177 19.99 -10.49 -19.72
CA CYS A 177 18.63 -10.13 -19.37
C CYS A 177 18.53 -8.99 -18.32
N THR A 178 19.47 -8.92 -17.39
CA THR A 178 19.38 -8.01 -16.24
C THR A 178 19.59 -6.54 -16.59
N HIS A 179 20.22 -6.27 -17.72
CA HIS A 179 20.42 -4.92 -18.25
C HIS A 179 19.12 -4.26 -18.76
N TYR A 180 18.08 -5.05 -18.99
CA TYR A 180 16.82 -4.55 -19.54
C TYR A 180 15.64 -4.66 -18.54
N PRO A 181 14.72 -3.66 -18.51
CA PRO A 181 14.78 -2.36 -19.19
C PRO A 181 15.80 -1.41 -18.55
N LYS A 182 16.42 -0.52 -19.32
CA LYS A 182 17.25 0.56 -18.82
C LYS A 182 16.36 1.70 -18.32
N ILE A 183 16.23 1.84 -16.99
CA ILE A 183 15.43 2.90 -16.35
C ILE A 183 16.34 3.72 -15.46
N LEU A 184 16.30 5.05 -15.61
CA LEU A 184 17.09 5.97 -14.79
C LEU A 184 16.70 5.83 -13.30
N PRO A 185 17.69 5.75 -12.42
CA PRO A 185 17.41 5.68 -10.99
C PRO A 185 16.77 6.98 -10.49
N LYS A 186 15.70 6.87 -9.73
CA LYS A 186 15.06 8.02 -9.08
C LYS A 186 15.74 8.30 -7.74
N LYS A 187 16.06 9.57 -7.47
CA LYS A 187 16.51 10.01 -6.15
C LYS A 187 15.34 9.91 -5.17
N LYS A 188 15.54 9.19 -4.08
CA LYS A 188 14.59 9.16 -2.98
C LYS A 188 14.79 10.34 -2.05
N LYS A 189 13.69 10.91 -1.56
CA LYS A 189 13.73 11.86 -0.45
C LYS A 189 13.94 11.10 0.85
N LYS A 190 14.58 11.74 1.82
CA LYS A 190 14.70 11.24 3.19
C LYS A 190 14.02 12.21 4.12
N GLU A 191 13.13 11.71 4.97
CA GLU A 191 12.40 12.51 5.94
C GLU A 191 12.51 11.89 7.33
N LYS A 192 12.67 12.73 8.34
CA LYS A 192 12.68 12.32 9.74
C LYS A 192 11.40 12.81 10.40
N ILE A 193 10.69 11.93 11.08
CA ILE A 193 9.42 12.24 11.74
C ILE A 193 9.51 11.78 13.19
N ASN A 194 9.09 12.63 14.11
CA ASN A 194 8.80 12.21 15.47
C ASN A 194 7.38 11.67 15.54
N ARG A 195 7.21 10.56 16.26
CA ARG A 195 5.91 9.95 16.58
C ARG A 195 5.77 9.91 18.08
N PHE A 196 4.67 10.36 18.61
CA PHE A 196 4.46 10.45 20.03
C PHE A 196 3.58 9.31 20.53
N TRP A 197 4.06 8.64 21.56
CA TRP A 197 3.30 7.66 22.33
C TRP A 197 2.71 8.34 23.54
N ILE A 198 1.40 8.53 23.54
CA ILE A 198 0.69 9.22 24.61
C ILE A 198 -0.41 8.28 25.07
N GLU A 199 -0.31 7.85 26.33
CA GLU A 199 -1.21 6.88 26.95
C GLU A 199 -1.74 7.44 28.26
N GLU A 200 -3.05 7.42 28.46
CA GLU A 200 -3.75 7.87 29.66
C GLU A 200 -5.02 7.02 29.84
N ASP A 201 -5.34 6.61 31.07
CA ASP A 201 -6.56 5.88 31.44
C ASP A 201 -6.89 4.68 30.50
N GLU A 202 -5.92 3.82 30.26
CA GLU A 202 -6.05 2.64 29.39
C GLU A 202 -6.43 3.00 27.94
N LYS A 203 -6.09 4.21 27.49
CA LYS A 203 -6.33 4.70 26.12
C LYS A 203 -5.04 5.19 25.51
N LEU A 204 -4.88 4.98 24.22
CA LEU A 204 -3.79 5.51 23.41
C LEU A 204 -4.31 6.69 22.56
N LEU A 205 -3.60 7.82 22.59
CA LEU A 205 -3.91 8.94 21.71
C LEU A 205 -3.42 8.63 20.29
N LEU A 206 -4.35 8.68 19.35
CA LEU A 206 -4.08 8.49 17.95
C LEU A 206 -4.53 9.72 17.14
N HIS A 207 -3.95 9.87 15.97
CA HIS A 207 -4.30 10.91 15.02
C HIS A 207 -4.81 10.31 13.73
N THR A 208 -5.85 10.90 13.15
CA THR A 208 -6.35 10.59 11.81
C THR A 208 -6.60 11.88 11.05
N SER A 209 -6.22 11.92 9.78
CA SER A 209 -6.55 13.04 8.90
C SER A 209 -7.97 12.91 8.37
N SER A 210 -8.70 14.02 8.30
CA SER A 210 -10.02 14.11 7.65
C SER A 210 -9.93 14.10 6.12
N SER A 211 -8.74 14.36 5.56
CA SER A 211 -8.53 14.49 4.11
C SER A 211 -7.23 13.81 3.66
N GLY A 212 -7.05 13.69 2.33
CA GLY A 212 -5.85 13.15 1.73
C GLY A 212 -5.77 11.62 1.71
N ARG A 213 -4.57 11.11 1.43
CA ARG A 213 -4.33 9.68 1.19
C ARG A 213 -4.55 8.81 2.42
N MET A 214 -4.35 9.36 3.61
CA MET A 214 -4.45 8.68 4.90
C MET A 214 -5.72 9.01 5.67
N ALA A 215 -6.69 9.69 5.05
CA ALA A 215 -7.96 10.01 5.69
C ALA A 215 -8.66 8.75 6.21
N GLY A 216 -9.13 8.80 7.45
CA GLY A 216 -9.78 7.67 8.12
C GLY A 216 -8.84 6.55 8.58
N ILE A 217 -7.52 6.75 8.50
CA ILE A 217 -6.50 5.79 8.95
C ILE A 217 -5.76 6.40 10.14
N TYR A 218 -5.71 5.64 11.23
CA TYR A 218 -5.08 6.08 12.46
C TYR A 218 -3.58 5.83 12.45
N GLU A 219 -2.84 6.78 13.00
CA GLU A 219 -1.39 6.73 13.22
C GLU A 219 -1.04 7.32 14.59
N LEU A 220 0.14 7.00 15.12
CA LEU A 220 0.69 7.74 16.26
C LEU A 220 0.86 9.22 15.87
N PRO A 221 0.51 10.18 16.74
CA PRO A 221 0.66 11.60 16.48
C PRO A 221 2.07 11.98 16.03
N SER A 222 2.19 12.85 15.04
CA SER A 222 3.48 13.44 14.64
C SER A 222 3.71 14.83 15.25
N ILE A 223 2.66 15.41 15.79
CA ILE A 223 2.67 16.70 16.49
C ILE A 223 2.03 16.48 17.85
N LEU A 224 2.62 17.05 18.90
CA LEU A 224 2.01 17.03 20.23
C LEU A 224 0.89 18.06 20.30
N PRO A 225 -0.29 17.69 20.81
CA PRO A 225 -1.31 18.68 21.13
C PRO A 225 -0.82 19.62 22.24
N GLY A 226 -0.95 20.92 22.04
CA GLY A 226 -0.55 21.94 23.00
C GLY A 226 0.77 22.66 22.65
N ASN A 227 0.94 23.88 23.21
CA ASN A 227 2.05 24.80 22.90
C ASN A 227 3.27 24.65 23.84
N LYS A 228 3.47 23.51 24.48
CA LYS A 228 4.57 23.33 25.45
C LYS A 228 5.87 23.05 24.72
N ALA A 229 6.91 23.84 25.00
CA ALA A 229 8.27 23.53 24.57
C ALA A 229 8.79 22.34 25.39
N TRP A 230 9.23 21.30 24.71
CA TRP A 230 9.79 20.08 25.31
C TRP A 230 11.30 20.13 25.28
N THR A 231 11.93 19.75 26.39
CA THR A 231 13.38 19.55 26.45
C THR A 231 13.70 18.06 26.24
N ASP A 232 14.91 17.74 25.79
CA ASP A 232 15.34 16.35 25.60
C ASP A 232 15.24 15.51 26.89
N LYS A 233 15.30 16.14 28.07
CA LYS A 233 15.16 15.47 29.37
C LYS A 233 13.74 14.95 29.65
N ASP A 234 12.75 15.53 28.99
CA ASP A 234 11.34 15.19 29.15
C ASP A 234 10.90 14.06 28.19
N LEU A 235 11.78 13.62 27.30
CA LEU A 235 11.46 12.71 26.23
C LEU A 235 12.22 11.39 26.38
N ILE A 236 11.52 10.27 26.29
CA ILE A 236 12.12 8.92 26.21
C ILE A 236 11.95 8.40 24.78
N VAL A 237 13.04 7.98 24.14
CA VAL A 237 12.99 7.32 22.85
C VAL A 237 12.64 5.86 23.03
N LEU A 238 11.48 5.44 22.59
CA LEU A 238 11.03 4.05 22.64
C LEU A 238 11.59 3.22 21.49
N GLY A 239 11.91 3.85 20.35
CA GLY A 239 12.49 3.16 19.21
C GLY A 239 12.65 4.02 17.98
N LEU A 240 13.44 3.50 17.05
CA LEU A 240 13.63 4.05 15.71
C LEU A 240 13.05 3.08 14.69
N ARG A 241 12.27 3.57 13.77
CA ARG A 241 11.61 2.79 12.72
C ARG A 241 11.89 3.40 11.36
N LYS A 242 12.03 2.54 10.36
CA LYS A 242 12.25 2.97 8.97
C LYS A 242 11.17 2.39 8.07
N ARG A 243 10.63 3.20 7.18
CA ARG A 243 9.71 2.77 6.13
C ARG A 243 9.88 3.57 4.87
N THR A 244 9.49 3.01 3.73
CA THR A 244 9.45 3.72 2.45
C THR A 244 8.00 3.85 2.00
N ILE A 245 7.59 5.07 1.65
CA ILE A 245 6.28 5.33 1.05
C ILE A 245 6.53 6.06 -0.27
N GLY A 246 6.22 5.41 -1.39
CA GLY A 246 6.48 5.96 -2.71
C GLY A 246 7.97 6.25 -2.92
N MET A 247 8.33 7.51 -3.07
CA MET A 247 9.71 7.99 -3.30
C MET A 247 10.36 8.61 -2.06
N THR A 248 9.80 8.38 -0.87
CA THR A 248 10.33 8.94 0.38
C THR A 248 10.68 7.83 1.35
N ASP A 249 11.91 7.82 1.82
CA ASP A 249 12.38 6.98 2.91
C ASP A 249 12.20 7.77 4.22
N TYR A 250 11.32 7.27 5.09
CA TYR A 250 11.03 7.84 6.39
C TYR A 250 11.84 7.17 7.48
N GLU A 251 12.44 7.97 8.35
CA GLU A 251 13.02 7.58 9.61
C GLU A 251 12.12 8.14 10.73
N GLU A 252 11.41 7.27 11.42
CA GLU A 252 10.41 7.65 12.42
C GLU A 252 10.92 7.31 13.82
N LYS A 253 11.05 8.33 14.66
CA LYS A 253 11.48 8.21 16.06
C LYS A 253 10.23 8.18 16.94
N ILE A 254 10.00 7.06 17.65
CA ILE A 254 8.88 6.94 18.58
C ILE A 254 9.31 7.45 19.95
N ILE A 255 8.57 8.41 20.47
CA ILE A 255 8.93 9.18 21.64
C ILE A 255 7.80 9.11 22.67
N PHE A 256 8.16 8.86 23.93
CA PHE A 256 7.27 8.93 25.08
C PHE A 256 7.58 10.21 25.89
N PRO A 257 6.63 11.13 26.02
CA PRO A 257 6.77 12.32 26.86
C PRO A 257 6.49 11.99 28.33
N LYS A 258 7.44 12.23 29.23
CA LYS A 258 7.36 11.83 30.65
C LYS A 258 6.29 12.57 31.46
N ASN A 259 6.07 13.83 31.16
CA ASN A 259 5.28 14.77 32.00
C ASN A 259 4.14 15.39 31.20
N LEU A 260 3.57 14.65 30.21
CA LEU A 260 2.41 15.10 29.47
C LEU A 260 1.15 14.55 30.14
N SER A 261 0.41 15.44 30.79
CA SER A 261 -0.99 15.23 31.12
C SER A 261 -1.80 16.09 30.17
N LEU A 262 -2.53 15.47 29.27
CA LEU A 262 -3.54 16.14 28.47
C LEU A 262 -4.82 15.97 29.28
N SER A 263 -5.33 17.08 29.86
CA SER A 263 -6.66 17.01 30.44
C SER A 263 -7.61 16.47 29.38
N SER A 264 -8.23 15.34 29.67
CA SER A 264 -9.03 14.52 28.72
C SER A 264 -10.24 15.24 28.11
N SER A 265 -10.46 16.50 28.49
CA SER A 265 -11.64 17.28 28.12
C SER A 265 -11.57 18.01 26.77
N VAL A 266 -10.37 18.27 26.20
CA VAL A 266 -10.26 18.96 24.89
C VAL A 266 -9.15 18.34 24.07
N VAL A 267 -9.51 17.41 23.24
CA VAL A 267 -8.59 16.82 22.23
C VAL A 267 -8.71 17.62 20.94
N PRO A 268 -7.62 18.12 20.34
CA PRO A 268 -7.67 18.85 19.08
C PRO A 268 -8.31 18.05 17.96
N GLU A 269 -8.83 18.74 16.94
CA GLU A 269 -9.39 18.09 15.76
C GLU A 269 -8.40 17.11 15.12
N GLY A 270 -8.88 15.95 14.73
CA GLY A 270 -8.06 14.86 14.16
C GLY A 270 -7.39 13.96 15.17
N TYR A 271 -7.47 14.25 16.46
CA TYR A 271 -6.96 13.36 17.52
C TYR A 271 -8.10 12.61 18.20
N THR A 272 -7.84 11.38 18.64
CA THR A 272 -8.84 10.54 19.30
C THR A 272 -8.17 9.66 20.35
N TRP A 273 -8.72 9.64 21.55
CA TRP A 273 -8.38 8.67 22.58
C TRP A 273 -9.06 7.33 22.25
N VAL A 274 -8.26 6.30 21.99
CA VAL A 274 -8.74 4.96 21.64
C VAL A 274 -8.44 4.01 22.79
N PRO A 275 -9.46 3.40 23.41
CA PRO A 275 -9.28 2.37 24.43
C PRO A 275 -8.48 1.19 23.87
N TRP A 276 -7.64 0.58 24.70
CA TRP A 276 -6.89 -0.62 24.30
C TRP A 276 -7.79 -1.77 23.85
N SER A 277 -8.99 -1.88 24.42
CA SER A 277 -10.01 -2.85 24.01
C SER A 277 -10.51 -2.64 22.57
N GLU A 278 -10.44 -1.41 22.06
CA GLU A 278 -10.96 -1.02 20.75
C GLU A 278 -9.87 -0.86 19.67
N ILE A 279 -8.59 -0.93 20.05
CA ILE A 279 -7.46 -0.77 19.11
C ILE A 279 -7.54 -1.76 17.93
N HIS A 280 -8.12 -2.94 18.15
CA HIS A 280 -8.27 -3.96 17.11
C HIS A 280 -9.37 -3.63 16.10
N SER A 281 -10.37 -2.84 16.47
CA SER A 281 -11.54 -2.51 15.63
C SER A 281 -11.29 -1.35 14.66
N ILE A 282 -10.37 -0.44 14.99
CA ILE A 282 -10.02 0.71 14.11
C ILE A 282 -9.01 0.32 13.03
N THR A 283 -8.95 1.11 11.95
CA THR A 283 -7.95 0.94 10.89
C THR A 283 -6.68 1.70 11.23
N LEU A 284 -5.61 0.99 11.52
CA LEU A 284 -4.26 1.56 11.69
C LEU A 284 -3.47 1.45 10.38
N SER A 285 -2.55 2.39 10.13
CA SER A 285 -1.56 2.13 9.09
C SER A 285 -0.72 0.91 9.45
N GLY A 286 -0.41 0.05 8.48
CA GLY A 286 0.25 -1.24 8.73
C GLY A 286 1.48 -1.15 9.63
N PRO A 287 2.43 -0.21 9.39
CA PRO A 287 3.56 -0.01 10.28
C PRO A 287 3.16 0.36 11.72
N HIS A 288 2.18 1.26 11.90
CA HIS A 288 1.75 1.68 13.23
C HIS A 288 1.04 0.57 14.00
N ARG A 289 0.27 -0.30 13.31
CA ARG A 289 -0.30 -1.52 13.91
C ARG A 289 0.78 -2.36 14.56
N LYS A 290 1.85 -2.65 13.79
CA LYS A 290 2.98 -3.46 14.25
C LYS A 290 3.72 -2.78 15.41
N TRP A 291 4.02 -1.49 15.29
CA TRP A 291 4.75 -0.76 16.33
C TRP A 291 3.97 -0.66 17.63
N ILE A 292 2.66 -0.42 17.55
CA ILE A 292 1.79 -0.35 18.73
C ILE A 292 1.75 -1.71 19.43
N GLN A 293 1.64 -2.81 18.70
CA GLN A 293 1.70 -4.15 19.29
C GLN A 293 3.04 -4.44 19.96
N GLU A 294 4.16 -4.13 19.29
CA GLU A 294 5.51 -4.35 19.82
C GLU A 294 5.81 -3.50 21.07
N LEU A 295 5.30 -2.28 21.13
CA LEU A 295 5.65 -1.33 22.19
C LEU A 295 4.68 -1.35 23.36
N LYS A 296 3.48 -1.89 23.21
CA LYS A 296 2.47 -1.95 24.28
C LYS A 296 3.02 -2.52 25.60
N ASP A 297 3.84 -3.57 25.50
CA ASP A 297 4.40 -4.24 26.68
C ASP A 297 5.70 -3.58 27.19
N LEU A 298 6.30 -2.70 26.38
CA LEU A 298 7.57 -2.03 26.70
C LEU A 298 7.39 -0.64 27.30
N THR A 299 6.21 -0.03 27.13
CA THR A 299 5.94 1.31 27.65
C THR A 299 5.79 1.28 29.16
N PRO A 300 6.48 2.17 29.87
CA PRO A 300 6.23 2.37 31.29
C PRO A 300 4.85 3.01 31.46
N SER A 301 3.83 2.19 31.75
CA SER A 301 2.56 2.73 32.23
C SER A 301 2.86 3.51 33.52
N PRO A 302 2.22 4.68 33.76
CA PRO A 302 2.33 5.40 35.02
C PRO A 302 2.12 4.49 36.24
N VAL A 303 1.21 3.52 36.14
CA VAL A 303 0.94 2.50 37.18
C VAL A 303 2.13 1.53 37.37
N LYS A 304 2.85 1.15 36.30
CA LYS A 304 4.02 0.28 36.40
C LYS A 304 5.26 1.02 36.94
N MET A 305 5.36 2.34 36.80
CA MET A 305 6.44 3.14 37.40
C MET A 305 6.31 3.27 38.93
N ASP A 306 5.10 3.41 39.44
CA ASP A 306 4.88 3.46 40.89
C ASP A 306 5.17 2.13 41.59
N LEU A 307 4.85 1.00 40.99
CA LEU A 307 5.17 -0.32 41.50
C LEU A 307 6.68 -0.62 41.54
N ARG A 308 7.47 -0.04 40.63
CA ARG A 308 8.94 -0.16 40.66
C ARG A 308 9.58 0.75 41.71
N LYS A 309 9.04 1.93 41.99
CA LYS A 309 9.48 2.82 43.07
C LYS A 309 9.24 2.20 44.46
N ASN A 310 8.11 1.55 44.67
CA ASN A 310 7.76 0.89 45.93
C ASN A 310 8.57 -0.40 46.20
N ARG A 311 9.05 -1.11 45.18
CA ARG A 311 9.94 -2.27 45.38
C ARG A 311 11.37 -1.89 45.81
N ASN A 312 11.84 -0.69 45.46
CA ASN A 312 13.19 -0.22 45.84
C ASN A 312 13.23 0.49 47.21
N GLN A 313 12.09 0.72 47.87
CA GLN A 313 12.03 1.29 49.21
C GLN A 313 11.80 0.24 50.32
N GLY A 314 11.68 -1.05 49.98
CA GLY A 314 11.40 -2.16 50.90
C GLY A 314 12.60 -3.00 51.35
N THR A 315 13.84 -2.55 51.03
CA THR A 315 15.07 -3.23 51.51
C THR A 315 16.02 -2.17 52.06
N LYS A 316 15.78 -1.79 53.31
CA LYS A 316 16.78 -1.27 54.24
C LYS A 316 16.55 -1.93 55.57
#